data_463309452369c220f6c3d44dfb54f1f2
#
_entry.id   463309452369c220f6c3d44dfb54f1f2
#
_cell.length_a   1.000
_cell.length_b   1.000
_cell.length_c   1.000
_cell.angle_alpha   90.00
_cell.angle_beta   90.00
_cell.angle_gamma   90.00
#
_symmetry.space_group_name_H-M   'P 1'
#
loop_
_entity.id
_entity.type
_entity.pdbx_description
1 polymer ?
#
loop_
_entity_poly.entity_id
_entity_poly.type
_entity_poly.pdbx_seq_one_letter_code
_entity_poly.pdbx_strand_id
1 'polypeptide(L)'
;MSAIYSHPPEDDGGGKLLSAHLHETASRVKLVVPEDAETPWGESVVDLSRRTALVHDIAKATSYFQEYILEEEVNDPKHHSLLGSFVADYVLEKSGYGETERLAGFLAVASHHGQLPDTGSYVADRYSPGAGYKHRKKMDQMKEQVRDISASDEAKELVDDILNEATDGKGSWSDFAEEFLDGERFIEPVRTVGRQGNSIPKLLYETKLQLWSALVFADKTDAAGISEEEFGAEQFQLNTLESHIDGLPPGEGERERELNEKREQARQEAVGNVEKFLESSAGVGTITLPTGLGKTYTGLSAAMKARDLKEGEGRIVYALPFTSIIDQVVDEIKNEVFDADITGKRLTVHHHLSETVTETEDDTDGRADEEYMLGESWRSGTVVTTFVQLFESLAGPRNTQSMKLPSLYNSVVILDEPQALPHRWWGLTRRLVRMLTEDYDATVIAMTATQPRIFESDEIEPFRLIQDADDYFVSAERVEYVLHGSVDEFLYEDDDVEPVE
;
A
#
# COMPACT_ATOMS: atom_id res chain seq x y z
N MET A 1 -41.38 4.83 6.01
CA MET A 1 -40.03 4.28 6.20
C MET A 1 -39.11 5.48 6.26
N SER A 2 -38.47 5.73 7.39
CA SER A 2 -37.44 6.76 7.46
C SER A 2 -36.17 6.20 6.83
N ALA A 3 -35.57 6.93 5.87
CA ALA A 3 -34.33 6.47 5.22
C ALA A 3 -33.19 6.50 6.24
N ILE A 4 -32.38 5.45 6.29
CA ILE A 4 -31.17 5.37 7.12
C ILE A 4 -29.98 5.78 6.26
N TYR A 5 -29.32 6.86 6.65
CA TYR A 5 -28.25 7.48 5.88
C TYR A 5 -26.85 7.15 6.43
N SER A 6 -25.87 6.99 5.55
CA SER A 6 -24.43 7.00 5.88
C SER A 6 -23.87 8.43 5.86
N HIS A 7 -24.37 9.29 4.95
CA HIS A 7 -24.01 10.69 4.80
C HIS A 7 -25.28 11.54 4.70
N PRO A 8 -25.30 12.74 5.32
CA PRO A 8 -26.51 13.55 5.36
C PRO A 8 -26.91 14.01 3.96
N PRO A 9 -28.21 14.33 3.75
CA PRO A 9 -28.65 15.02 2.55
C PRO A 9 -28.01 16.42 2.47
N GLU A 10 -27.41 16.75 1.33
CA GLU A 10 -26.94 18.10 1.01
C GLU A 10 -28.07 18.94 0.39
N ASP A 11 -27.93 20.28 0.35
CA ASP A 11 -28.97 21.21 -0.09
C ASP A 11 -29.49 20.95 -1.52
N ASP A 12 -28.74 20.29 -2.37
CA ASP A 12 -29.00 19.99 -3.78
C ASP A 12 -29.04 18.51 -4.17
N GLY A 13 -28.86 17.59 -3.24
CA GLY A 13 -28.86 16.14 -3.49
C GLY A 13 -29.44 15.33 -2.35
N GLY A 14 -29.97 14.15 -2.65
CA GLY A 14 -30.38 13.17 -1.65
C GLY A 14 -29.16 12.61 -0.92
N GLY A 15 -29.21 12.51 0.43
CA GLY A 15 -28.15 11.88 1.22
C GLY A 15 -27.87 10.43 0.78
N LYS A 16 -26.69 9.91 1.11
CA LYS A 16 -26.32 8.56 0.77
C LYS A 16 -26.92 7.56 1.76
N LEU A 17 -27.68 6.59 1.26
CA LEU A 17 -28.25 5.53 2.09
C LEU A 17 -27.16 4.63 2.66
N LEU A 18 -27.32 4.17 3.91
CA LEU A 18 -26.35 3.30 4.57
C LEU A 18 -26.18 1.97 3.80
N SER A 19 -27.28 1.36 3.34
CA SER A 19 -27.19 0.12 2.54
C SER A 19 -26.41 0.32 1.24
N ALA A 20 -26.63 1.44 0.52
CA ALA A 20 -25.90 1.73 -0.70
C ALA A 20 -24.41 1.92 -0.41
N HIS A 21 -24.05 2.70 0.61
CA HIS A 21 -22.66 2.91 1.02
C HIS A 21 -21.94 1.59 1.34
N LEU A 22 -22.56 0.72 2.13
CA LEU A 22 -21.95 -0.57 2.51
C LEU A 22 -21.72 -1.49 1.30
N HIS A 23 -22.69 -1.57 0.38
CA HIS A 23 -22.54 -2.36 -0.84
C HIS A 23 -21.53 -1.77 -1.82
N GLU A 24 -21.54 -0.46 -2.01
CA GLU A 24 -20.57 0.22 -2.88
C GLU A 24 -19.15 0.09 -2.34
N THR A 25 -18.94 0.29 -1.03
CA THR A 25 -17.65 0.04 -0.38
C THR A 25 -17.19 -1.40 -0.60
N ALA A 26 -18.06 -2.37 -0.40
CA ALA A 26 -17.74 -3.77 -0.64
C ALA A 26 -17.47 -4.11 -2.12
N SER A 27 -18.15 -3.44 -3.06
CA SER A 27 -17.88 -3.57 -4.51
C SER A 27 -16.51 -3.02 -4.87
N ARG A 28 -16.15 -1.83 -4.35
CA ARG A 28 -14.86 -1.18 -4.61
C ARG A 28 -13.66 -2.00 -4.17
N VAL A 29 -13.78 -2.79 -3.11
CA VAL A 29 -12.74 -3.75 -2.71
C VAL A 29 -12.35 -4.67 -3.87
N LYS A 30 -13.33 -5.20 -4.62
CA LYS A 30 -13.08 -6.09 -5.76
C LYS A 30 -12.36 -5.44 -6.94
N LEU A 31 -12.39 -4.11 -7.01
CA LEU A 31 -11.73 -3.35 -8.08
C LEU A 31 -10.24 -3.12 -7.79
N VAL A 32 -9.82 -3.32 -6.54
CA VAL A 32 -8.47 -2.96 -6.11
C VAL A 32 -7.70 -4.08 -5.44
N VAL A 33 -8.38 -5.15 -5.02
CA VAL A 33 -7.76 -6.38 -4.50
C VAL A 33 -7.93 -7.47 -5.54
N PRO A 34 -6.85 -8.08 -6.04
CA PRO A 34 -6.94 -9.19 -6.99
C PRO A 34 -7.73 -10.38 -6.43
N GLU A 35 -8.45 -11.10 -7.30
CA GLU A 35 -9.26 -12.26 -6.89
C GLU A 35 -8.42 -13.40 -6.31
N ASP A 36 -7.17 -13.52 -6.73
CA ASP A 36 -6.19 -14.52 -6.31
C ASP A 36 -5.29 -14.06 -5.16
N ALA A 37 -5.49 -12.84 -4.64
CA ALA A 37 -4.74 -12.36 -3.49
C ALA A 37 -5.07 -13.16 -2.24
N GLU A 38 -4.04 -13.71 -1.62
CA GLU A 38 -4.14 -14.53 -0.41
C GLU A 38 -3.47 -13.86 0.80
N THR A 39 -3.99 -14.15 1.98
CA THR A 39 -3.31 -13.85 3.23
C THR A 39 -2.11 -14.77 3.41
N PRO A 40 -1.16 -14.45 4.30
CA PRO A 40 -0.06 -15.36 4.63
C PRO A 40 -0.48 -16.75 5.12
N TRP A 41 -1.76 -16.98 5.35
CA TRP A 41 -2.34 -18.28 5.74
C TRP A 41 -3.16 -18.94 4.62
N GLY A 42 -3.18 -18.34 3.42
CA GLY A 42 -3.86 -18.91 2.26
C GLY A 42 -5.36 -18.63 2.21
N GLU A 43 -5.86 -17.63 2.94
CA GLU A 43 -7.25 -17.21 2.87
C GLU A 43 -7.42 -16.06 1.87
N SER A 44 -8.56 -16.01 1.18
CA SER A 44 -8.86 -14.97 0.18
C SER A 44 -8.93 -13.58 0.81
N VAL A 45 -8.01 -12.68 0.42
CA VAL A 45 -8.00 -11.27 0.87
C VAL A 45 -9.24 -10.54 0.37
N VAL A 46 -9.67 -10.79 -0.87
CA VAL A 46 -10.83 -10.11 -1.44
C VAL A 46 -12.13 -10.50 -0.73
N ASP A 47 -12.33 -11.78 -0.37
CA ASP A 47 -13.54 -12.20 0.36
C ASP A 47 -13.54 -11.66 1.80
N LEU A 48 -12.41 -11.75 2.50
CA LEU A 48 -12.24 -11.17 3.83
C LEU A 48 -12.51 -9.65 3.83
N SER A 49 -11.90 -8.92 2.90
CA SER A 49 -12.07 -7.46 2.81
C SER A 49 -13.49 -7.06 2.44
N ARG A 50 -14.15 -7.80 1.52
CA ARG A 50 -15.53 -7.56 1.13
C ARG A 50 -16.50 -7.74 2.31
N ARG A 51 -16.37 -8.85 3.05
CA ARG A 51 -17.22 -9.12 4.23
C ARG A 51 -17.00 -8.07 5.31
N THR A 52 -15.77 -7.66 5.52
CA THR A 52 -15.41 -6.60 6.47
C THR A 52 -16.00 -5.25 6.03
N ALA A 53 -15.93 -4.92 4.74
CA ALA A 53 -16.47 -3.69 4.19
C ALA A 53 -18.01 -3.62 4.27
N LEU A 54 -18.71 -4.74 4.06
CA LEU A 54 -20.17 -4.80 4.18
C LEU A 54 -20.68 -4.38 5.58
N VAL A 55 -19.86 -4.51 6.62
CA VAL A 55 -20.33 -4.29 8.01
C VAL A 55 -19.58 -3.21 8.76
N HIS A 56 -18.57 -2.56 8.15
CA HIS A 56 -17.69 -1.63 8.85
C HIS A 56 -18.44 -0.48 9.54
N ASP A 57 -19.48 0.01 8.91
CA ASP A 57 -20.29 1.16 9.34
C ASP A 57 -21.69 0.79 9.81
N ILE A 58 -21.94 -0.47 10.09
CA ILE A 58 -23.29 -0.99 10.46
C ILE A 58 -23.90 -0.24 11.65
N ALA A 59 -23.09 0.24 12.58
CA ALA A 59 -23.55 0.99 13.73
C ALA A 59 -24.06 2.41 13.39
N LYS A 60 -23.89 2.87 12.16
CA LYS A 60 -24.57 4.07 11.64
C LYS A 60 -26.11 3.88 11.56
N ALA A 61 -26.59 2.63 11.64
CA ALA A 61 -28.03 2.35 11.71
C ALA A 61 -28.68 2.76 13.05
N THR A 62 -27.91 3.17 14.06
CA THR A 62 -28.45 3.67 15.34
C THR A 62 -29.17 5.00 15.21
N SER A 63 -30.23 5.22 15.99
CA SER A 63 -30.89 6.52 16.10
C SER A 63 -29.90 7.62 16.51
N TYR A 64 -28.96 7.32 17.39
CA TYR A 64 -27.90 8.23 17.84
C TYR A 64 -27.05 8.77 16.70
N PHE A 65 -26.67 7.93 15.74
CA PHE A 65 -25.90 8.38 14.57
C PHE A 65 -26.79 9.14 13.59
N GLN A 66 -28.02 8.68 13.36
CA GLN A 66 -28.97 9.34 12.45
C GLN A 66 -29.33 10.76 12.94
N GLU A 67 -29.56 10.95 14.24
CA GLU A 67 -29.75 12.28 14.84
C GLU A 67 -28.49 13.15 14.67
N TYR A 68 -27.29 12.58 14.90
CA TYR A 68 -26.03 13.30 14.77
C TYR A 68 -25.79 13.86 13.36
N ILE A 69 -26.05 13.09 12.31
CA ILE A 69 -25.84 13.56 10.92
C ILE A 69 -26.89 14.57 10.44
N LEU A 70 -28.02 14.67 11.13
CA LEU A 70 -29.07 15.67 10.86
C LEU A 70 -28.87 16.98 11.67
N GLU A 71 -27.66 17.23 12.17
CA GLU A 71 -27.27 18.41 12.96
C GLU A 71 -27.98 18.56 14.31
N GLU A 72 -28.51 17.48 14.88
CA GLU A 72 -29.06 17.48 16.22
C GLU A 72 -27.99 17.32 17.30
N GLU A 73 -28.08 18.02 18.42
CA GLU A 73 -27.19 17.86 19.55
C GLU A 73 -27.42 16.48 20.20
N VAL A 74 -26.46 15.53 19.95
CA VAL A 74 -26.52 14.19 20.51
C VAL A 74 -25.45 14.00 21.58
N ASN A 75 -25.90 13.57 22.75
CA ASN A 75 -25.02 13.08 23.81
C ASN A 75 -24.73 11.60 23.55
N ASP A 76 -23.48 11.25 23.13
CA ASP A 76 -22.99 9.87 23.00
C ASP A 76 -24.01 8.72 23.20
N PRO A 77 -24.04 7.66 22.37
CA PRO A 77 -22.93 7.02 21.66
C PRO A 77 -23.02 7.04 20.12
N LYS A 78 -22.56 8.09 19.49
CA LYS A 78 -22.51 8.24 18.02
C LYS A 78 -21.33 7.53 17.33
N HIS A 79 -20.34 7.07 18.07
CA HIS A 79 -19.19 6.39 17.52
C HIS A 79 -19.55 4.99 17.03
N HIS A 80 -19.34 4.73 15.72
CA HIS A 80 -19.79 3.52 15.03
C HIS A 80 -18.69 2.46 14.85
N SER A 81 -17.42 2.85 14.70
CA SER A 81 -16.32 1.94 14.32
C SER A 81 -16.14 0.77 15.28
N LEU A 82 -16.34 0.98 16.58
CA LEU A 82 -16.09 -0.05 17.57
C LEU A 82 -17.16 -1.15 17.56
N LEU A 83 -18.44 -0.80 17.48
CA LEU A 83 -19.50 -1.81 17.32
C LEU A 83 -19.36 -2.52 15.96
N GLY A 84 -19.07 -1.79 14.89
CA GLY A 84 -18.79 -2.37 13.57
C GLY A 84 -17.66 -3.40 13.62
N SER A 85 -16.61 -3.16 14.41
CA SER A 85 -15.52 -4.13 14.56
C SER A 85 -15.95 -5.45 15.23
N PHE A 86 -16.83 -5.42 16.21
CA PHE A 86 -17.40 -6.64 16.80
C PHE A 86 -18.33 -7.37 15.86
N VAL A 87 -19.09 -6.64 15.04
CA VAL A 87 -19.91 -7.23 13.99
C VAL A 87 -19.02 -7.87 12.91
N ALA A 88 -17.90 -7.26 12.53
CA ALA A 88 -16.94 -7.84 11.59
C ALA A 88 -16.34 -9.15 12.14
N ASP A 89 -15.95 -9.21 13.40
CA ASP A 89 -15.50 -10.45 14.06
C ASP A 89 -16.57 -11.55 13.98
N TYR A 90 -17.82 -11.21 14.30
CA TYR A 90 -18.95 -12.14 14.21
C TYR A 90 -19.17 -12.67 12.79
N VAL A 91 -19.17 -11.78 11.81
CA VAL A 91 -19.35 -12.14 10.39
C VAL A 91 -18.26 -13.09 9.93
N LEU A 92 -17.01 -12.79 10.24
CA LEU A 92 -15.87 -13.63 9.87
C LEU A 92 -15.91 -14.99 10.59
N GLU A 93 -16.36 -15.03 11.85
CA GLU A 93 -16.58 -16.30 12.58
C GLU A 93 -17.65 -17.16 11.89
N LYS A 94 -18.82 -16.58 11.61
CA LYS A 94 -19.92 -17.31 10.93
C LYS A 94 -19.56 -17.75 9.53
N SER A 95 -18.63 -17.03 8.87
CA SER A 95 -18.08 -17.40 7.56
C SER A 95 -17.02 -18.50 7.64
N GLY A 96 -16.53 -18.85 8.85
CA GLY A 96 -15.61 -19.96 9.09
C GLY A 96 -14.14 -19.58 9.15
N TYR A 97 -13.82 -18.29 9.22
CA TYR A 97 -12.43 -17.80 9.33
C TYR A 97 -11.84 -18.03 10.72
N GLY A 98 -10.51 -18.18 10.77
CA GLY A 98 -9.74 -18.40 11.99
C GLY A 98 -9.61 -17.15 12.87
N GLU A 99 -9.05 -17.35 14.07
CA GLU A 99 -8.89 -16.25 15.06
C GLU A 99 -8.03 -15.10 14.53
N THR A 100 -7.06 -15.37 13.68
CA THR A 100 -6.13 -14.37 13.16
C THR A 100 -6.79 -13.44 12.15
N GLU A 101 -7.53 -14.02 11.19
CA GLU A 101 -8.29 -13.27 10.18
C GLU A 101 -9.41 -12.46 10.85
N ARG A 102 -10.09 -13.05 11.81
CA ARG A 102 -11.11 -12.38 12.63
C ARG A 102 -10.54 -11.17 13.35
N LEU A 103 -9.37 -11.33 14.00
CA LEU A 103 -8.68 -10.22 14.65
C LEU A 103 -8.20 -9.16 13.67
N ALA A 104 -7.72 -9.56 12.49
CA ALA A 104 -7.32 -8.61 11.45
C ALA A 104 -8.52 -7.76 10.99
N GLY A 105 -9.66 -8.39 10.69
CA GLY A 105 -10.91 -7.72 10.33
C GLY A 105 -11.42 -6.78 11.44
N PHE A 106 -11.43 -7.25 12.69
CA PHE A 106 -11.76 -6.43 13.85
C PHE A 106 -10.91 -5.16 13.93
N LEU A 107 -9.58 -5.29 13.79
CA LEU A 107 -8.65 -4.16 13.87
C LEU A 107 -8.78 -3.22 12.67
N ALA A 108 -9.02 -3.76 11.48
CA ALA A 108 -9.24 -2.96 10.28
C ALA A 108 -10.44 -2.02 10.47
N VAL A 109 -11.59 -2.57 10.91
CA VAL A 109 -12.79 -1.77 11.17
C VAL A 109 -12.61 -0.82 12.34
N ALA A 110 -12.01 -1.28 13.45
CA ALA A 110 -11.80 -0.40 14.61
C ALA A 110 -10.93 0.83 14.31
N SER A 111 -10.15 0.81 13.22
CA SER A 111 -9.13 1.81 12.89
C SER A 111 -9.36 2.54 11.57
N HIS A 112 -10.44 2.26 10.81
CA HIS A 112 -10.60 2.79 9.45
C HIS A 112 -10.69 4.33 9.39
N HIS A 113 -11.21 4.98 10.43
CA HIS A 113 -11.19 6.44 10.54
C HIS A 113 -9.96 7.03 11.23
N GLY A 114 -9.02 6.20 11.68
CA GLY A 114 -7.91 6.65 12.50
C GLY A 114 -6.57 6.09 12.08
N GLN A 115 -5.70 5.91 13.07
CA GLN A 115 -4.40 5.28 12.89
C GLN A 115 -4.47 3.81 13.26
N LEU A 116 -3.75 2.98 12.52
CA LEU A 116 -3.59 1.57 12.85
C LEU A 116 -2.81 1.44 14.17
N PRO A 117 -3.42 0.88 15.22
CA PRO A 117 -2.78 0.80 16.53
C PRO A 117 -1.74 -0.32 16.59
N ASP A 118 -0.81 -0.20 17.54
CA ASP A 118 -0.09 -1.38 18.01
C ASP A 118 -1.06 -2.40 18.58
N THR A 119 -1.11 -3.58 17.99
CA THR A 119 -2.13 -4.60 18.30
C THR A 119 -2.07 -5.03 19.75
N GLY A 120 -0.87 -5.25 20.30
CA GLY A 120 -0.70 -5.72 21.66
C GLY A 120 -1.20 -4.74 22.70
N SER A 121 -0.77 -3.47 22.60
CA SER A 121 -1.21 -2.43 23.52
C SER A 121 -2.68 -2.08 23.35
N TYR A 122 -3.18 -2.02 22.12
CA TYR A 122 -4.59 -1.73 21.85
C TYR A 122 -5.53 -2.74 22.53
N VAL A 123 -5.17 -4.02 22.40
CA VAL A 123 -5.93 -5.12 23.02
C VAL A 123 -5.78 -5.11 24.53
N ALA A 124 -4.55 -4.98 25.05
CA ALA A 124 -4.27 -4.97 26.48
C ALA A 124 -4.98 -3.82 27.20
N ASP A 125 -4.95 -2.62 26.63
CA ASP A 125 -5.51 -1.41 27.24
C ASP A 125 -7.04 -1.37 27.23
N ARG A 126 -7.70 -2.11 26.33
CA ARG A 126 -9.14 -1.99 26.10
C ARG A 126 -9.93 -3.23 26.43
N TYR A 127 -9.36 -4.42 26.26
CA TYR A 127 -10.08 -5.68 26.31
C TYR A 127 -9.48 -6.70 27.29
N SER A 128 -8.36 -6.38 27.95
CA SER A 128 -7.83 -7.23 29.00
C SER A 128 -8.67 -7.13 30.30
N PRO A 129 -8.64 -8.15 31.14
CA PRO A 129 -9.34 -8.12 32.43
C PRO A 129 -8.98 -6.96 33.37
N GLY A 130 -7.84 -6.27 33.08
CA GLY A 130 -7.34 -5.11 33.82
C GLY A 130 -7.71 -3.74 33.24
N ALA A 131 -8.41 -3.68 32.12
CA ALA A 131 -8.65 -2.42 31.37
C ALA A 131 -9.59 -1.39 32.06
N GLY A 132 -10.20 -1.73 33.18
CA GLY A 132 -10.84 -0.79 34.13
C GLY A 132 -12.08 -0.05 33.61
N TYR A 133 -12.29 1.17 34.12
CA TYR A 133 -13.52 1.96 33.90
C TYR A 133 -13.77 2.37 32.42
N LYS A 134 -12.72 2.72 31.68
CA LYS A 134 -12.86 3.17 30.29
C LYS A 134 -13.39 2.05 29.38
N HIS A 135 -12.94 0.82 29.61
CA HIS A 135 -13.44 -0.35 28.90
C HIS A 135 -14.93 -0.57 29.18
N ARG A 136 -15.34 -0.57 30.45
CA ARG A 136 -16.75 -0.77 30.82
C ARG A 136 -17.65 0.28 30.18
N LYS A 137 -17.27 1.57 30.22
CA LYS A 137 -18.05 2.64 29.60
C LYS A 137 -18.26 2.38 28.09
N LYS A 138 -17.23 1.95 27.36
CA LYS A 138 -17.35 1.65 25.93
C LYS A 138 -18.23 0.43 25.65
N MET A 139 -18.12 -0.62 26.48
CA MET A 139 -18.99 -1.78 26.36
C MET A 139 -20.45 -1.43 26.65
N ASP A 140 -20.72 -0.61 27.64
CA ASP A 140 -22.06 -0.14 27.95
C ASP A 140 -22.66 0.68 26.78
N GLN A 141 -21.87 1.58 26.19
CA GLN A 141 -22.28 2.36 24.99
C GLN A 141 -22.62 1.44 23.82
N MET A 142 -21.79 0.44 23.51
CA MET A 142 -22.09 -0.53 22.43
C MET A 142 -23.34 -1.34 22.73
N LYS A 143 -23.56 -1.75 24.00
CA LYS A 143 -24.79 -2.45 24.40
C LYS A 143 -26.03 -1.56 24.22
N GLU A 144 -25.91 -0.25 24.42
CA GLU A 144 -26.98 0.71 24.15
C GLU A 144 -27.24 0.79 22.62
N GLN A 145 -26.19 0.86 21.79
CA GLN A 145 -26.31 0.85 20.34
C GLN A 145 -27.00 -0.44 19.82
N VAL A 146 -26.62 -1.61 20.36
CA VAL A 146 -27.24 -2.90 19.99
C VAL A 146 -28.72 -2.93 20.36
N ARG A 147 -29.10 -2.41 21.54
CA ARG A 147 -30.53 -2.32 21.94
C ARG A 147 -31.30 -1.34 21.08
N ASP A 148 -30.70 -0.22 20.71
CA ASP A 148 -31.31 0.79 19.86
C ASP A 148 -31.63 0.24 18.46
N ILE A 149 -30.67 -0.38 17.78
CA ILE A 149 -30.91 -1.07 16.50
C ILE A 149 -31.98 -2.14 16.65
N SER A 150 -31.94 -2.94 17.73
CA SER A 150 -32.91 -4.01 17.97
C SER A 150 -34.33 -3.52 18.25
N ALA A 151 -34.48 -2.28 18.70
CA ALA A 151 -35.77 -1.66 18.99
C ALA A 151 -36.44 -1.01 17.77
N SER A 152 -35.69 -0.73 16.71
CA SER A 152 -36.20 -0.20 15.45
C SER A 152 -36.41 -1.32 14.42
N ASP A 153 -37.64 -1.54 13.99
CA ASP A 153 -37.93 -2.54 12.97
C ASP A 153 -37.17 -2.28 11.68
N GLU A 154 -37.07 -1.01 11.24
CA GLU A 154 -36.38 -0.60 10.02
C GLU A 154 -34.85 -0.80 10.11
N ALA A 155 -34.22 -0.40 11.20
CA ALA A 155 -32.81 -0.57 11.41
C ALA A 155 -32.44 -2.07 11.53
N LYS A 156 -33.26 -2.83 12.25
CA LYS A 156 -33.09 -4.26 12.40
C LYS A 156 -33.19 -5.02 11.07
N GLU A 157 -34.21 -4.72 10.24
CA GLU A 157 -34.40 -5.34 8.94
C GLU A 157 -33.20 -5.05 8.02
N LEU A 158 -32.76 -3.80 7.93
CA LEU A 158 -31.57 -3.41 7.16
C LEU A 158 -30.32 -4.14 7.61
N VAL A 159 -30.07 -4.21 8.91
CA VAL A 159 -28.89 -4.87 9.47
C VAL A 159 -28.94 -6.37 9.32
N ASP A 160 -30.13 -6.99 9.46
CA ASP A 160 -30.33 -8.44 9.21
C ASP A 160 -30.03 -8.79 7.74
N ASP A 161 -30.48 -7.98 6.78
CA ASP A 161 -30.22 -8.20 5.35
C ASP A 161 -28.70 -8.15 5.07
N ILE A 162 -28.00 -7.16 5.60
CA ILE A 162 -26.54 -7.03 5.45
C ILE A 162 -25.80 -8.20 6.09
N LEU A 163 -26.16 -8.60 7.31
CA LEU A 163 -25.51 -9.74 7.98
C LEU A 163 -25.80 -11.07 7.27
N ASN A 164 -27.01 -11.26 6.78
CA ASN A 164 -27.38 -12.45 6.01
C ASN A 164 -26.52 -12.55 4.74
N GLU A 165 -26.35 -11.45 4.00
CA GLU A 165 -25.44 -11.41 2.85
C GLU A 165 -23.97 -11.66 3.27
N ALA A 166 -23.47 -10.92 4.28
CA ALA A 166 -22.07 -11.00 4.69
C ALA A 166 -21.68 -12.38 5.23
N THR A 167 -22.63 -13.19 5.71
CA THR A 167 -22.40 -14.53 6.30
C THR A 167 -22.90 -15.68 5.42
N ASP A 168 -23.35 -15.43 4.21
CA ASP A 168 -23.99 -16.42 3.33
C ASP A 168 -25.16 -17.14 4.02
N GLY A 169 -25.98 -16.38 4.75
CA GLY A 169 -27.17 -16.89 5.44
C GLY A 169 -26.90 -17.62 6.77
N LYS A 170 -25.68 -17.57 7.30
CA LYS A 170 -25.30 -18.29 8.53
C LYS A 170 -25.38 -17.44 9.80
N GLY A 171 -25.64 -16.15 9.69
CA GLY A 171 -25.72 -15.21 10.80
C GLY A 171 -26.89 -14.26 10.69
N SER A 172 -27.37 -13.75 11.82
CA SER A 172 -28.44 -12.76 11.91
C SER A 172 -28.13 -11.71 12.94
N TRP A 173 -28.80 -10.54 12.84
CA TRP A 173 -28.70 -9.50 13.87
C TRP A 173 -29.20 -9.99 15.21
N SER A 174 -30.28 -10.79 15.23
CA SER A 174 -30.85 -11.31 16.47
C SER A 174 -29.87 -12.21 17.22
N ASP A 175 -29.16 -13.10 16.49
CA ASP A 175 -28.14 -13.97 17.10
C ASP A 175 -26.94 -13.16 17.60
N PHE A 176 -26.47 -12.20 16.78
CA PHE A 176 -25.40 -11.29 17.20
C PHE A 176 -25.78 -10.51 18.49
N ALA A 177 -26.98 -9.92 18.49
CA ALA A 177 -27.44 -9.10 19.60
C ALA A 177 -27.59 -9.92 20.89
N GLU A 178 -28.15 -11.14 20.83
CA GLU A 178 -28.24 -12.06 21.97
C GLU A 178 -26.85 -12.40 22.50
N GLU A 179 -25.96 -12.90 21.62
CA GLU A 179 -24.59 -13.24 21.99
C GLU A 179 -23.83 -12.05 22.58
N PHE A 180 -23.99 -10.83 22.01
CA PHE A 180 -23.30 -9.63 22.47
C PHE A 180 -23.82 -9.09 23.80
N LEU A 181 -25.13 -9.10 24.00
CA LEU A 181 -25.74 -8.58 25.23
C LEU A 181 -25.54 -9.51 26.44
N ASP A 182 -25.60 -10.82 26.21
CA ASP A 182 -25.48 -11.84 27.28
C ASP A 182 -24.02 -12.18 27.60
N GLY A 183 -23.06 -11.76 26.72
CA GLY A 183 -21.90 -12.39 26.81
C GLY A 183 -20.51 -11.90 26.80
N GLU A 184 -19.70 -12.88 26.99
CA GLU A 184 -18.25 -12.79 27.09
C GLU A 184 -17.55 -13.27 25.80
N ARG A 185 -18.32 -13.78 24.82
CA ARG A 185 -17.82 -14.54 23.66
C ARG A 185 -16.95 -13.69 22.71
N PHE A 186 -17.36 -12.46 22.45
CA PHE A 186 -16.71 -11.60 21.44
C PHE A 186 -15.34 -11.05 21.83
N ILE A 187 -14.92 -11.27 23.06
CA ILE A 187 -13.64 -10.76 23.56
C ILE A 187 -12.54 -11.85 23.48
N GLU A 188 -12.87 -13.08 23.13
CA GLU A 188 -11.92 -14.20 23.16
C GLU A 188 -10.73 -14.05 22.21
N PRO A 189 -10.89 -13.75 20.90
CA PRO A 189 -9.74 -13.55 20.00
C PRO A 189 -8.85 -12.42 20.49
N VAL A 190 -9.47 -11.33 20.92
CA VAL A 190 -8.79 -10.14 21.44
C VAL A 190 -8.10 -10.43 22.77
N ARG A 191 -8.71 -11.23 23.66
CA ARG A 191 -8.11 -11.71 24.91
C ARG A 191 -6.95 -12.66 24.67
N THR A 192 -7.04 -13.54 23.68
CA THR A 192 -5.97 -14.48 23.32
C THR A 192 -4.72 -13.74 22.92
N VAL A 193 -4.83 -12.74 22.04
CA VAL A 193 -3.71 -11.89 21.65
C VAL A 193 -3.13 -11.11 22.82
N GLY A 194 -3.97 -10.53 23.67
CA GLY A 194 -3.53 -9.84 24.89
C GLY A 194 -2.79 -10.75 25.88
N ARG A 195 -3.14 -12.04 25.96
CA ARG A 195 -2.45 -13.03 26.81
C ARG A 195 -1.14 -13.51 26.23
N GLN A 196 -1.03 -13.58 24.91
CA GLN A 196 0.20 -13.98 24.20
C GLN A 196 1.29 -12.92 24.25
N GLY A 197 0.95 -11.67 24.60
CA GLY A 197 1.90 -10.57 24.74
C GLY A 197 2.68 -10.33 23.44
N ASN A 198 4.02 -10.41 23.51
CA ASN A 198 4.91 -10.20 22.37
C ASN A 198 4.93 -11.33 21.33
N SER A 199 4.11 -12.38 21.51
CA SER A 199 4.06 -13.53 20.60
C SER A 199 2.94 -13.41 19.54
N ILE A 200 2.45 -12.20 19.27
CA ILE A 200 1.53 -11.95 18.16
C ILE A 200 2.20 -12.41 16.87
N PRO A 201 1.55 -13.27 16.07
CA PRO A 201 2.12 -13.73 14.81
C PRO A 201 2.55 -12.55 13.95
N LYS A 202 3.81 -12.59 13.46
CA LYS A 202 4.32 -11.53 12.56
C LYS A 202 3.42 -11.34 11.36
N LEU A 203 2.87 -12.42 10.85
CA LEU A 203 1.97 -12.47 9.71
C LEU A 203 0.63 -11.74 9.95
N LEU A 204 0.19 -11.58 11.21
CA LEU A 204 -1.01 -10.80 11.54
C LEU A 204 -0.88 -9.33 11.09
N TYR A 205 0.34 -8.79 11.10
CA TYR A 205 0.57 -7.42 10.63
C TYR A 205 0.26 -7.30 9.14
N GLU A 206 0.72 -8.24 8.32
CA GLU A 206 0.51 -8.27 6.88
C GLU A 206 -0.98 -8.39 6.56
N THR A 207 -1.68 -9.39 7.11
CA THR A 207 -3.13 -9.55 6.90
C THR A 207 -3.93 -8.33 7.36
N LYS A 208 -3.62 -7.80 8.56
CA LYS A 208 -4.26 -6.59 9.07
C LYS A 208 -4.07 -5.40 8.13
N LEU A 209 -2.88 -5.26 7.56
CA LEU A 209 -2.55 -4.16 6.66
C LEU A 209 -3.28 -4.30 5.32
N GLN A 210 -3.36 -5.50 4.75
CA GLN A 210 -4.12 -5.78 3.54
C GLN A 210 -5.60 -5.41 3.71
N LEU A 211 -6.26 -5.93 4.75
CA LEU A 211 -7.68 -5.66 5.02
C LEU A 211 -7.96 -4.18 5.31
N TRP A 212 -7.11 -3.58 6.14
CA TRP A 212 -7.28 -2.17 6.51
C TRP A 212 -7.10 -1.24 5.34
N SER A 213 -6.07 -1.46 4.50
CA SER A 213 -5.80 -0.62 3.32
C SER A 213 -6.92 -0.73 2.28
N ALA A 214 -7.42 -1.94 2.04
CA ALA A 214 -8.54 -2.16 1.13
C ALA A 214 -9.82 -1.47 1.63
N LEU A 215 -10.13 -1.60 2.93
CA LEU A 215 -11.28 -0.94 3.54
C LEU A 215 -11.15 0.58 3.48
N VAL A 216 -10.01 1.15 3.93
CA VAL A 216 -9.80 2.61 3.96
C VAL A 216 -9.87 3.21 2.55
N PHE A 217 -9.29 2.53 1.55
CA PHE A 217 -9.38 2.96 0.17
C PHE A 217 -10.84 2.97 -0.31
N ALA A 218 -11.55 1.85 -0.12
CA ALA A 218 -12.91 1.68 -0.59
C ALA A 218 -13.89 2.67 0.07
N ASP A 219 -13.81 2.81 1.40
CA ASP A 219 -14.65 3.73 2.18
C ASP A 219 -14.43 5.20 1.77
N LYS A 220 -13.17 5.65 1.71
CA LYS A 220 -12.87 7.05 1.37
C LYS A 220 -13.22 7.41 -0.07
N THR A 221 -12.93 6.53 -1.02
CA THR A 221 -13.26 6.78 -2.43
C THR A 221 -14.76 6.73 -2.68
N ASP A 222 -15.49 5.94 -1.90
CA ASP A 222 -16.95 5.93 -1.91
C ASP A 222 -17.54 7.20 -1.31
N ALA A 223 -17.03 7.64 -0.17
CA ALA A 223 -17.43 8.88 0.48
C ALA A 223 -17.16 10.13 -0.38
N ALA A 224 -16.06 10.11 -1.15
CA ALA A 224 -15.70 11.17 -2.10
C ALA A 224 -16.50 11.11 -3.41
N GLY A 225 -17.34 10.10 -3.63
CA GLY A 225 -18.14 9.95 -4.85
C GLY A 225 -17.34 9.62 -6.11
N ILE A 226 -16.10 9.14 -5.97
CA ILE A 226 -15.24 8.81 -7.11
C ILE A 226 -15.84 7.65 -7.89
N SER A 227 -15.98 7.81 -9.22
CA SER A 227 -16.54 6.76 -10.05
C SER A 227 -15.58 5.58 -10.23
N GLU A 228 -16.11 4.38 -10.44
CA GLU A 228 -15.30 3.17 -10.66
C GLU A 228 -14.42 3.28 -11.92
N GLU A 229 -14.86 4.04 -12.92
CA GLU A 229 -14.12 4.29 -14.17
C GLU A 229 -12.83 5.07 -13.95
N GLU A 230 -12.74 5.84 -12.84
CA GLU A 230 -11.55 6.61 -12.50
C GLU A 230 -10.43 5.74 -11.90
N PHE A 231 -10.72 4.51 -11.48
CA PHE A 231 -9.70 3.60 -10.94
C PHE A 231 -8.78 2.99 -11.99
N GLY A 232 -9.15 3.08 -13.27
CA GLY A 232 -8.35 2.57 -14.39
C GLY A 232 -7.06 3.36 -14.58
N ALA A 233 -5.93 2.66 -14.68
CA ALA A 233 -4.63 3.25 -14.97
C ALA A 233 -4.36 3.27 -16.49
N GLU A 234 -3.73 4.33 -16.99
CA GLU A 234 -3.18 4.37 -18.33
C GLU A 234 -1.68 4.07 -18.29
N GLN A 235 -1.24 3.13 -19.12
CA GLN A 235 0.13 2.64 -19.11
C GLN A 235 0.99 3.30 -20.17
N PHE A 236 2.23 3.64 -19.81
CA PHE A 236 3.27 3.91 -20.79
C PHE A 236 3.68 2.63 -21.51
N GLN A 237 3.89 2.73 -22.82
CA GLN A 237 4.21 1.59 -23.67
C GLN A 237 5.72 1.42 -23.83
N LEU A 238 6.22 0.19 -23.71
CA LEU A 238 7.65 -0.13 -23.87
C LEU A 238 8.18 0.30 -25.23
N ASN A 239 7.42 0.09 -26.31
CA ASN A 239 7.83 0.47 -27.65
C ASN A 239 8.03 1.99 -27.84
N THR A 240 7.35 2.83 -27.06
CA THR A 240 7.57 4.28 -27.06
C THR A 240 8.94 4.61 -26.47
N LEU A 241 9.28 3.99 -25.35
CA LEU A 241 10.61 4.14 -24.73
C LEU A 241 11.72 3.63 -25.66
N GLU A 242 11.53 2.47 -26.32
CA GLU A 242 12.47 1.91 -27.28
C GLU A 242 12.66 2.86 -28.47
N SER A 243 11.57 3.38 -29.04
CA SER A 243 11.63 4.33 -30.14
C SER A 243 12.36 5.64 -29.79
N HIS A 244 12.18 6.12 -28.56
CA HIS A 244 12.90 7.27 -28.02
C HIS A 244 14.41 6.99 -27.95
N ILE A 245 14.80 5.85 -27.36
CA ILE A 245 16.21 5.45 -27.23
C ILE A 245 16.88 5.30 -28.58
N ASP A 246 16.20 4.66 -29.54
CA ASP A 246 16.71 4.49 -30.92
C ASP A 246 16.87 5.82 -31.66
N GLY A 247 16.10 6.84 -31.27
CA GLY A 247 16.16 8.20 -31.83
C GLY A 247 17.25 9.09 -31.21
N LEU A 248 17.92 8.63 -30.14
CA LEU A 248 18.97 9.42 -29.50
C LEU A 248 20.17 9.60 -30.41
N PRO A 249 20.85 10.77 -30.37
CA PRO A 249 22.01 11.04 -31.24
C PRO A 249 23.13 10.01 -30.99
N PRO A 250 23.84 9.58 -32.05
CA PRO A 250 24.83 8.49 -31.96
C PRO A 250 26.09 8.84 -31.16
N GLY A 251 26.19 10.03 -30.60
CA GLY A 251 27.34 10.49 -29.83
C GLY A 251 28.43 11.12 -30.67
N GLU A 252 29.08 12.15 -30.10
CA GLU A 252 30.17 12.88 -30.70
C GLU A 252 31.52 12.25 -30.35
N GLY A 253 32.12 11.49 -31.25
CA GLY A 253 33.42 10.84 -31.04
C GLY A 253 33.33 9.33 -30.80
N GLU A 254 34.48 8.66 -30.81
CA GLU A 254 34.59 7.19 -30.69
C GLU A 254 34.16 6.71 -29.31
N ARG A 255 34.63 7.35 -28.26
CA ARG A 255 34.33 6.98 -26.88
C ARG A 255 32.83 7.08 -26.53
N GLU A 256 32.15 8.12 -26.99
CA GLU A 256 30.73 8.30 -26.74
C GLU A 256 29.88 7.26 -27.47
N ARG A 257 30.30 6.88 -28.67
CA ARG A 257 29.68 5.77 -29.42
C ARG A 257 29.88 4.43 -28.72
N GLU A 258 31.08 4.15 -28.26
CA GLU A 258 31.37 2.94 -27.45
C GLU A 258 30.51 2.90 -26.18
N LEU A 259 30.34 4.03 -25.47
CA LEU A 259 29.46 4.09 -24.30
C LEU A 259 27.99 3.88 -24.67
N ASN A 260 27.52 4.41 -25.79
CA ASN A 260 26.15 4.19 -26.27
C ASN A 260 25.91 2.73 -26.65
N GLU A 261 26.88 2.08 -27.31
CA GLU A 261 26.84 0.63 -27.56
C GLU A 261 26.77 -0.18 -26.25
N LYS A 262 27.54 0.21 -25.22
CA LYS A 262 27.49 -0.44 -23.92
C LYS A 262 26.18 -0.21 -23.16
N ARG A 263 25.59 0.99 -23.27
CA ARG A 263 24.25 1.28 -22.74
C ARG A 263 23.19 0.38 -23.35
N GLU A 264 23.24 0.23 -24.68
CA GLU A 264 22.29 -0.63 -25.39
C GLU A 264 22.51 -2.11 -25.06
N GLN A 265 23.76 -2.59 -24.98
CA GLN A 265 24.06 -3.96 -24.56
C GLN A 265 23.51 -4.25 -23.14
N ALA A 266 23.75 -3.34 -22.19
CA ALA A 266 23.25 -3.49 -20.83
C ALA A 266 21.71 -3.53 -20.76
N ARG A 267 21.05 -2.65 -21.54
CA ARG A 267 19.59 -2.61 -21.62
C ARG A 267 19.03 -3.90 -22.21
N GLN A 268 19.60 -4.38 -23.33
CA GLN A 268 19.18 -5.63 -23.97
C GLN A 268 19.40 -6.84 -23.06
N GLU A 269 20.53 -6.89 -22.35
CA GLU A 269 20.82 -7.96 -21.38
C GLU A 269 19.81 -7.96 -20.24
N ALA A 270 19.54 -6.79 -19.63
CA ALA A 270 18.59 -6.69 -18.53
C ALA A 270 17.17 -7.09 -18.98
N VAL A 271 16.68 -6.54 -20.10
CA VAL A 271 15.35 -6.86 -20.65
C VAL A 271 15.25 -8.34 -21.06
N GLY A 272 16.31 -8.91 -21.67
CA GLY A 272 16.36 -10.31 -22.09
C GLY A 272 16.36 -11.31 -20.91
N ASN A 273 16.76 -10.88 -19.71
CA ASN A 273 16.76 -11.71 -18.52
C ASN A 273 15.50 -11.57 -17.66
N VAL A 274 14.56 -10.65 -17.99
CA VAL A 274 13.34 -10.44 -17.20
C VAL A 274 12.47 -11.70 -17.14
N GLU A 275 12.28 -12.41 -18.25
CA GLU A 275 11.46 -13.62 -18.29
C GLU A 275 12.02 -14.69 -17.33
N LYS A 276 13.35 -14.94 -17.37
CA LYS A 276 14.00 -15.87 -16.45
C LYS A 276 13.92 -15.41 -14.99
N PHE A 277 13.95 -14.10 -14.76
CA PHE A 277 13.76 -13.52 -13.44
C PHE A 277 12.37 -13.82 -12.91
N LEU A 278 11.33 -13.58 -13.69
CA LEU A 278 9.93 -13.85 -13.31
C LEU A 278 9.64 -15.35 -13.12
N GLU A 279 10.32 -16.23 -13.88
CA GLU A 279 10.24 -17.69 -13.71
C GLU A 279 11.01 -18.20 -12.49
N SER A 280 11.92 -17.40 -11.94
CA SER A 280 12.69 -17.76 -10.76
C SER A 280 11.87 -17.55 -9.48
N SER A 281 12.31 -18.17 -8.38
CA SER A 281 11.74 -17.92 -7.05
C SER A 281 12.23 -16.60 -6.42
N ALA A 282 13.07 -15.83 -7.12
CA ALA A 282 13.61 -14.57 -6.63
C ALA A 282 12.54 -13.47 -6.78
N GLY A 283 12.05 -12.92 -5.68
CA GLY A 283 11.15 -11.76 -5.70
C GLY A 283 11.86 -10.44 -6.05
N VAL A 284 13.20 -10.43 -6.03
CA VAL A 284 14.03 -9.23 -6.26
C VAL A 284 14.99 -9.46 -7.41
N GLY A 285 14.92 -8.61 -8.44
CA GLY A 285 15.92 -8.51 -9.50
C GLY A 285 16.92 -7.38 -9.22
N THR A 286 18.17 -7.51 -9.67
CA THR A 286 19.18 -6.46 -9.50
C THR A 286 19.78 -6.05 -10.84
N ILE A 287 19.94 -4.73 -11.03
CA ILE A 287 20.67 -4.11 -12.13
C ILE A 287 21.85 -3.36 -11.53
N THR A 288 23.07 -3.86 -11.75
CA THR A 288 24.31 -3.22 -11.32
C THR A 288 25.02 -2.62 -12.49
N LEU A 289 25.03 -1.31 -12.60
CA LEU A 289 25.66 -0.56 -13.68
C LEU A 289 26.36 0.69 -13.15
N PRO A 290 27.53 1.06 -13.68
CA PRO A 290 28.19 2.32 -13.30
C PRO A 290 27.37 3.54 -13.68
N THR A 291 27.63 4.66 -13.00
CA THR A 291 27.00 5.94 -13.33
C THR A 291 27.28 6.36 -14.78
N GLY A 292 26.22 6.80 -15.47
CA GLY A 292 26.31 7.24 -16.87
C GLY A 292 26.13 6.13 -17.91
N LEU A 293 25.90 4.88 -17.51
CA LEU A 293 25.53 3.79 -18.41
C LEU A 293 24.02 3.55 -18.54
N GLY A 294 23.20 4.60 -18.41
CA GLY A 294 21.78 4.55 -18.74
C GLY A 294 20.92 3.71 -17.78
N LYS A 295 21.22 3.70 -16.49
CA LYS A 295 20.46 2.95 -15.48
C LYS A 295 18.96 3.22 -15.53
N THR A 296 18.55 4.49 -15.66
CA THR A 296 17.13 4.90 -15.70
C THR A 296 16.39 4.20 -16.83
N TYR A 297 16.89 4.30 -18.07
CA TYR A 297 16.25 3.65 -19.22
C TYR A 297 16.32 2.12 -19.14
N THR A 298 17.43 1.56 -18.67
CA THR A 298 17.57 0.12 -18.47
C THR A 298 16.54 -0.40 -17.45
N GLY A 299 16.41 0.29 -16.32
CA GLY A 299 15.45 -0.07 -15.29
C GLY A 299 14.00 0.09 -15.73
N LEU A 300 13.66 1.20 -16.38
CA LEU A 300 12.32 1.41 -16.93
C LEU A 300 11.98 0.36 -18.01
N SER A 301 12.91 0.05 -18.94
CA SER A 301 12.70 -0.98 -19.96
C SER A 301 12.46 -2.36 -19.33
N ALA A 302 13.27 -2.73 -18.34
CA ALA A 302 13.11 -3.99 -17.61
C ALA A 302 11.77 -4.04 -16.82
N ALA A 303 11.40 -2.93 -16.19
CA ALA A 303 10.14 -2.85 -15.43
C ALA A 303 8.91 -2.92 -16.34
N MET A 304 8.91 -2.20 -17.49
CA MET A 304 7.84 -2.27 -18.47
C MET A 304 7.75 -3.67 -19.08
N LYS A 305 8.88 -4.32 -19.37
CA LYS A 305 8.91 -5.70 -19.84
C LYS A 305 8.35 -6.68 -18.79
N ALA A 306 8.70 -6.50 -17.51
CA ALA A 306 8.19 -7.33 -16.44
C ALA A 306 6.66 -7.17 -16.29
N ARG A 307 6.17 -5.93 -16.29
CA ARG A 307 4.73 -5.64 -16.27
C ARG A 307 4.00 -6.29 -17.46
N ASP A 308 4.52 -6.12 -18.67
CA ASP A 308 3.87 -6.63 -19.87
C ASP A 308 3.82 -8.17 -19.89
N LEU A 309 4.80 -8.85 -19.29
CA LEU A 309 4.81 -10.31 -19.10
C LEU A 309 3.84 -10.77 -17.99
N LYS A 310 3.51 -9.91 -17.04
CA LYS A 310 2.49 -10.15 -16.00
C LYS A 310 1.09 -9.66 -16.42
N GLU A 311 0.75 -9.75 -17.71
CA GLU A 311 -0.54 -9.37 -18.29
C GLU A 311 -0.84 -7.84 -18.32
N GLY A 312 0.15 -6.99 -18.00
CA GLY A 312 0.11 -5.55 -18.25
C GLY A 312 -0.76 -4.71 -17.32
N GLU A 313 -1.40 -5.29 -16.31
CA GLU A 313 -2.31 -4.57 -15.41
C GLU A 313 -1.60 -3.89 -14.23
N GLY A 314 -0.40 -4.34 -13.89
CA GLY A 314 0.39 -3.81 -12.78
C GLY A 314 0.89 -2.37 -13.03
N ARG A 315 1.13 -1.64 -11.95
CA ARG A 315 1.70 -0.30 -11.99
C ARG A 315 3.22 -0.34 -11.89
N ILE A 316 3.88 0.68 -12.39
CA ILE A 316 5.32 0.88 -12.15
C ILE A 316 5.47 1.92 -11.04
N VAL A 317 6.14 1.54 -9.95
CA VAL A 317 6.46 2.45 -8.84
C VAL A 317 7.97 2.69 -8.84
N TYR A 318 8.39 3.88 -9.25
CA TYR A 318 9.79 4.29 -9.29
C TYR A 318 10.14 5.04 -7.99
N ALA A 319 10.85 4.38 -7.09
CA ALA A 319 11.21 4.93 -5.80
C ALA A 319 12.68 5.38 -5.75
N LEU A 320 12.89 6.61 -5.28
CA LEU A 320 14.16 7.31 -5.23
C LEU A 320 14.57 7.65 -3.79
N PRO A 321 15.87 7.76 -3.50
CA PRO A 321 16.33 8.10 -2.14
C PRO A 321 16.05 9.55 -1.75
N PHE A 322 16.05 10.48 -2.72
CA PHE A 322 16.00 11.93 -2.46
C PHE A 322 15.04 12.62 -3.41
N THR A 323 14.33 13.62 -2.90
CA THR A 323 13.40 14.45 -3.68
C THR A 323 14.09 15.25 -4.79
N SER A 324 15.35 15.67 -4.57
CA SER A 324 16.11 16.44 -5.56
C SER A 324 16.41 15.70 -6.88
N ILE A 325 16.26 14.37 -6.91
CA ILE A 325 16.45 13.54 -8.10
C ILE A 325 15.12 13.27 -8.80
N ILE A 326 14.00 13.42 -8.08
CA ILE A 326 12.66 13.17 -8.63
C ILE A 326 12.41 14.05 -9.85
N ASP A 327 12.64 15.35 -9.74
CA ASP A 327 12.39 16.30 -10.83
C ASP A 327 13.17 15.90 -12.10
N GLN A 328 14.42 15.46 -11.97
CA GLN A 328 15.23 15.00 -13.08
C GLN A 328 14.62 13.73 -13.74
N VAL A 329 14.24 12.73 -12.95
CA VAL A 329 13.65 11.49 -13.47
C VAL A 329 12.28 11.78 -14.11
N VAL A 330 11.48 12.66 -13.50
CA VAL A 330 10.19 13.08 -14.02
C VAL A 330 10.36 13.82 -15.35
N ASP A 331 11.32 14.75 -15.44
CA ASP A 331 11.62 15.47 -16.69
C ASP A 331 12.05 14.50 -17.79
N GLU A 332 12.90 13.53 -17.48
CA GLU A 332 13.34 12.48 -18.41
C GLU A 332 12.15 11.64 -18.89
N ILE A 333 11.28 11.19 -18.00
CA ILE A 333 10.08 10.44 -18.36
C ILE A 333 9.08 11.31 -19.13
N LYS A 334 8.74 12.49 -18.59
CA LYS A 334 7.66 13.34 -19.08
C LYS A 334 8.01 14.06 -20.39
N ASN A 335 9.15 14.72 -20.41
CA ASN A 335 9.48 15.66 -21.47
C ASN A 335 10.35 15.03 -22.56
N GLU A 336 11.18 14.03 -22.22
CA GLU A 336 12.08 13.42 -23.17
C GLU A 336 11.50 12.17 -23.82
N VAL A 337 10.89 11.27 -23.02
CA VAL A 337 10.45 9.96 -23.53
C VAL A 337 9.02 9.98 -24.07
N PHE A 338 8.07 10.50 -23.31
CA PHE A 338 6.65 10.30 -23.59
C PHE A 338 5.91 11.53 -24.14
N ASP A 339 6.60 12.64 -24.37
CA ASP A 339 6.13 13.89 -25.00
C ASP A 339 4.65 14.20 -24.67
N ALA A 340 4.43 14.95 -23.69
CA ALA A 340 3.48 15.81 -23.25
C ALA A 340 2.21 15.76 -22.52
N ASP A 341 1.10 15.45 -22.97
CA ASP A 341 -0.17 15.50 -22.20
C ASP A 341 -0.28 14.28 -21.27
N ILE A 342 0.51 14.32 -20.19
CA ILE A 342 0.49 13.28 -19.17
C ILE A 342 -0.69 13.54 -18.25
N THR A 343 -1.70 12.71 -18.36
CA THR A 343 -2.85 12.70 -17.46
C THR A 343 -2.44 12.13 -16.09
N GLY A 344 -3.14 12.51 -15.04
CA GLY A 344 -3.01 11.90 -13.72
C GLY A 344 -3.20 10.37 -13.71
N LYS A 345 -3.87 9.80 -14.73
CA LYS A 345 -4.00 8.35 -14.92
C LYS A 345 -2.71 7.67 -15.42
N ARG A 346 -1.79 8.42 -16.05
CA ARG A 346 -0.52 7.89 -16.55
C ARG A 346 0.63 8.05 -15.58
N LEU A 347 0.77 9.23 -15.00
CA LEU A 347 1.89 9.57 -14.13
C LEU A 347 1.42 10.34 -12.91
N THR A 348 1.80 9.84 -11.74
CA THR A 348 1.73 10.59 -10.48
C THR A 348 3.15 10.80 -9.95
N VAL A 349 3.44 12.03 -9.52
CA VAL A 349 4.66 12.37 -8.78
C VAL A 349 4.27 12.64 -7.34
N HIS A 350 4.70 11.77 -6.44
CA HIS A 350 4.27 11.84 -5.05
C HIS A 350 5.45 11.89 -4.06
N HIS A 351 5.66 13.04 -3.45
CA HIS A 351 6.62 13.25 -2.37
C HIS A 351 6.09 14.33 -1.42
N HIS A 352 6.67 14.42 -0.22
CA HIS A 352 6.20 15.31 0.86
C HIS A 352 6.14 16.81 0.51
N LEU A 353 6.75 17.24 -0.59
CA LEU A 353 6.67 18.62 -1.11
C LEU A 353 5.59 18.78 -2.20
N SER A 354 5.09 17.68 -2.79
CA SER A 354 4.06 17.75 -3.83
C SER A 354 2.66 18.06 -3.26
N GLU A 355 2.45 17.88 -1.97
CA GLU A 355 1.22 18.31 -1.29
C GLU A 355 0.93 19.81 -1.42
N THR A 356 1.95 20.59 -1.82
CA THR A 356 1.85 22.06 -1.96
C THR A 356 1.62 22.53 -3.40
N VAL A 357 1.68 21.67 -4.41
CA VAL A 357 1.62 22.08 -5.83
C VAL A 357 0.19 22.03 -6.41
N THR A 358 -0.75 21.42 -5.71
CA THR A 358 -2.17 21.36 -6.12
C THR A 358 -3.00 22.56 -5.68
N GLU A 359 -2.42 23.57 -5.02
CA GLU A 359 -3.08 24.86 -4.78
C GLU A 359 -2.99 25.75 -6.03
N THR A 360 -3.77 25.43 -7.06
CA THR A 360 -4.19 26.43 -8.04
C THR A 360 -5.52 27.00 -7.59
N GLU A 361 -5.51 28.30 -7.30
CA GLU A 361 -6.58 29.10 -6.66
C GLU A 361 -7.89 29.20 -7.44
N ASP A 362 -8.20 28.37 -8.43
CA ASP A 362 -9.35 28.62 -9.32
C ASP A 362 -10.16 27.36 -9.74
N ASP A 363 -10.13 26.25 -8.97
CA ASP A 363 -10.99 25.10 -9.34
C ASP A 363 -12.10 24.88 -8.30
N THR A 364 -13.26 25.51 -8.59
CA THR A 364 -14.51 25.41 -7.79
C THR A 364 -15.33 24.16 -8.14
N ASP A 365 -14.76 23.18 -8.86
CA ASP A 365 -15.51 22.09 -9.48
C ASP A 365 -14.95 20.72 -9.00
N GLY A 366 -15.11 20.31 -7.78
CA GLY A 366 -14.95 18.95 -7.23
C GLY A 366 -13.92 17.97 -7.84
N ARG A 367 -13.40 18.27 -9.02
CA ARG A 367 -12.39 17.49 -9.75
C ARG A 367 -11.01 17.53 -9.11
N ALA A 368 -10.67 18.64 -8.45
CA ALA A 368 -9.38 18.78 -7.77
C ALA A 368 -9.28 17.81 -6.59
N ASP A 369 -10.38 17.61 -5.85
CA ASP A 369 -10.42 16.66 -4.73
C ASP A 369 -10.34 15.20 -5.20
N GLU A 370 -10.95 14.91 -6.37
CA GLU A 370 -10.91 13.59 -7.00
C GLU A 370 -9.50 13.26 -7.51
N GLU A 371 -8.87 14.15 -8.27
CA GLU A 371 -7.49 14.00 -8.76
C GLU A 371 -6.49 13.89 -7.61
N TYR A 372 -6.68 14.68 -6.54
CA TYR A 372 -5.87 14.60 -5.35
C TYR A 372 -5.98 13.21 -4.70
N MET A 373 -7.18 12.69 -4.51
CA MET A 373 -7.40 11.39 -3.89
C MET A 373 -6.86 10.23 -4.74
N LEU A 374 -7.00 10.30 -6.06
CA LEU A 374 -6.42 9.32 -6.99
C LEU A 374 -4.89 9.37 -6.97
N GLY A 375 -4.29 10.55 -6.91
CA GLY A 375 -2.85 10.75 -6.72
C GLY A 375 -2.35 10.18 -5.39
N GLU A 376 -3.04 10.49 -4.29
CA GLU A 376 -2.73 9.96 -2.95
C GLU A 376 -2.82 8.43 -2.89
N SER A 377 -3.69 7.80 -3.66
CA SER A 377 -3.86 6.35 -3.70
C SER A 377 -3.02 5.64 -4.77
N TRP A 378 -2.15 6.36 -5.48
CA TRP A 378 -1.26 5.82 -6.52
C TRP A 378 -1.97 5.05 -7.64
N ARG A 379 -3.10 5.58 -8.11
CA ARG A 379 -3.90 4.91 -9.15
C ARG A 379 -3.37 5.10 -10.58
N SER A 380 -2.32 5.89 -10.78
CA SER A 380 -1.66 6.08 -12.09
C SER A 380 -0.90 4.85 -12.55
N GLY A 381 -0.70 4.70 -13.87
CA GLY A 381 0.09 3.61 -14.44
C GLY A 381 1.56 3.64 -14.04
N THR A 382 2.11 4.84 -13.83
CA THR A 382 3.46 5.06 -13.29
C THR A 382 3.41 6.04 -12.12
N VAL A 383 4.11 5.71 -11.05
CA VAL A 383 4.25 6.55 -9.87
C VAL A 383 5.73 6.79 -9.60
N VAL A 384 6.16 8.07 -9.56
CA VAL A 384 7.51 8.44 -9.13
C VAL A 384 7.45 8.97 -7.71
N THR A 385 8.21 8.37 -6.82
CA THR A 385 8.11 8.66 -5.38
C THR A 385 9.45 8.54 -4.66
N THR A 386 9.45 8.73 -3.34
CA THR A 386 10.62 8.51 -2.48
C THR A 386 10.55 7.19 -1.72
N PHE A 387 11.72 6.68 -1.30
CA PHE A 387 11.77 5.53 -0.36
C PHE A 387 10.97 5.79 0.92
N VAL A 388 10.97 7.04 1.40
CA VAL A 388 10.21 7.40 2.61
C VAL A 388 8.73 7.16 2.39
N GLN A 389 8.16 7.66 1.29
CA GLN A 389 6.74 7.47 0.99
C GLN A 389 6.39 5.99 0.78
N LEU A 390 7.20 5.25 0.04
CA LEU A 390 6.96 3.82 -0.19
C LEU A 390 6.99 3.03 1.13
N PHE A 391 8.06 3.17 1.90
CA PHE A 391 8.24 2.36 3.11
C PHE A 391 7.37 2.82 4.28
N GLU A 392 7.04 4.12 4.39
CA GLU A 392 6.05 4.59 5.35
C GLU A 392 4.63 4.12 5.02
N SER A 393 4.30 3.91 3.74
CA SER A 393 3.01 3.31 3.37
C SER A 393 2.88 1.87 3.87
N LEU A 394 3.97 1.09 3.83
CA LEU A 394 4.03 -0.29 4.28
C LEU A 394 4.20 -0.45 5.81
N ALA A 395 4.79 0.52 6.49
CA ALA A 395 5.14 0.44 7.91
C ALA A 395 4.49 1.51 8.77
N GLY A 396 3.85 2.51 8.18
CA GLY A 396 3.24 3.63 8.89
C GLY A 396 1.82 3.32 9.37
N PRO A 397 1.36 4.00 10.43
CA PRO A 397 0.04 3.77 11.00
C PRO A 397 -1.06 4.64 10.38
N ARG A 398 -0.76 5.56 9.46
CA ARG A 398 -1.72 6.56 8.97
C ARG A 398 -2.59 6.00 7.85
N ASN A 399 -3.88 6.26 7.90
CA ASN A 399 -4.82 5.82 6.87
C ASN A 399 -4.56 6.44 5.48
N THR A 400 -4.07 7.68 5.40
CA THR A 400 -3.65 8.29 4.12
C THR A 400 -2.47 7.54 3.49
N GLN A 401 -1.55 7.02 4.28
CA GLN A 401 -0.44 6.19 3.78
C GLN A 401 -0.92 4.83 3.29
N SER A 402 -1.88 4.20 3.97
CA SER A 402 -2.39 2.87 3.60
C SER A 402 -3.21 2.86 2.31
N MET A 403 -3.81 3.97 1.89
CA MET A 403 -4.58 4.05 0.64
C MET A 403 -3.77 3.70 -0.62
N LYS A 404 -2.45 3.76 -0.54
CA LYS A 404 -1.53 3.43 -1.64
C LYS A 404 -1.36 1.92 -1.84
N LEU A 405 -1.56 1.15 -0.78
CA LEU A 405 -1.22 -0.28 -0.76
C LEU A 405 -2.00 -1.14 -1.76
N PRO A 406 -3.32 -0.93 -1.98
CA PRO A 406 -4.02 -1.66 -3.02
C PRO A 406 -3.45 -1.46 -4.44
N SER A 407 -2.73 -0.36 -4.67
CA SER A 407 -2.06 -0.08 -5.94
C SER A 407 -0.71 -0.79 -6.11
N LEU A 408 -0.22 -1.44 -5.05
CA LEU A 408 1.00 -2.24 -5.08
C LEU A 408 0.78 -3.69 -5.51
N TYR A 409 -0.47 -4.18 -5.53
CA TYR A 409 -0.77 -5.51 -6.08
C TYR A 409 -0.31 -5.60 -7.54
N ASN A 410 0.43 -6.67 -7.85
CA ASN A 410 0.97 -6.97 -9.18
C ASN A 410 1.90 -5.87 -9.74
N SER A 411 2.34 -4.90 -8.92
CA SER A 411 3.18 -3.79 -9.38
C SER A 411 4.61 -4.22 -9.66
N VAL A 412 5.30 -3.39 -10.47
CA VAL A 412 6.76 -3.45 -10.61
C VAL A 412 7.37 -2.27 -9.87
N VAL A 413 8.11 -2.55 -8.80
CA VAL A 413 8.72 -1.53 -7.95
C VAL A 413 10.21 -1.40 -8.30
N ILE A 414 10.61 -0.24 -8.80
CA ILE A 414 12.01 0.10 -9.02
C ILE A 414 12.54 0.79 -7.76
N LEU A 415 13.61 0.25 -7.17
CA LEU A 415 14.35 0.89 -6.11
C LEU A 415 15.68 1.41 -6.67
N ASP A 416 15.78 2.71 -6.89
CA ASP A 416 16.97 3.34 -7.45
C ASP A 416 17.94 3.77 -6.35
N GLU A 417 19.17 3.29 -6.40
CA GLU A 417 20.25 3.51 -5.42
C GLU A 417 19.85 3.15 -3.97
N PRO A 418 19.34 1.92 -3.69
CA PRO A 418 18.86 1.53 -2.36
C PRO A 418 19.95 1.55 -1.27
N GLN A 419 21.24 1.57 -1.62
CA GLN A 419 22.33 1.74 -0.66
C GLN A 419 22.33 3.11 0.04
N ALA A 420 21.60 4.09 -0.49
CA ALA A 420 21.40 5.38 0.20
C ALA A 420 20.55 5.22 1.48
N LEU A 421 19.86 4.10 1.66
CA LEU A 421 19.15 3.81 2.90
C LEU A 421 20.14 3.57 4.05
N PRO A 422 19.94 4.22 5.21
CA PRO A 422 20.79 4.01 6.37
C PRO A 422 20.85 2.53 6.76
N HIS A 423 22.04 2.00 7.02
CA HIS A 423 22.29 0.59 7.35
C HIS A 423 21.38 0.06 8.47
N ARG A 424 21.06 0.89 9.47
CA ARG A 424 20.15 0.51 10.57
C ARG A 424 18.74 0.11 10.11
N TRP A 425 18.31 0.52 8.91
CA TRP A 425 17.00 0.21 8.34
C TRP A 425 17.00 -0.99 7.38
N TRP A 426 18.17 -1.54 7.03
CA TRP A 426 18.28 -2.63 6.06
C TRP A 426 17.46 -3.87 6.43
N GLY A 427 17.43 -4.23 7.74
CA GLY A 427 16.60 -5.35 8.22
C GLY A 427 15.10 -5.11 8.02
N LEU A 428 14.64 -3.89 8.29
CA LEU A 428 13.24 -3.50 8.03
C LEU A 428 12.96 -3.46 6.53
N THR A 429 13.85 -2.86 5.74
CA THR A 429 13.70 -2.78 4.27
C THR A 429 13.56 -4.18 3.65
N ARG A 430 14.40 -5.14 4.04
CA ARG A 430 14.26 -6.54 3.58
C ARG A 430 12.90 -7.13 3.90
N ARG A 431 12.41 -6.91 5.12
CA ARG A 431 11.09 -7.38 5.51
C ARG A 431 9.97 -6.77 4.68
N LEU A 432 10.02 -5.44 4.45
CA LEU A 432 9.01 -4.74 3.66
C LEU A 432 9.06 -5.13 2.17
N VAL A 433 10.26 -5.38 1.64
CA VAL A 433 10.41 -5.89 0.28
C VAL A 433 9.85 -7.32 0.16
N ARG A 434 10.07 -8.18 1.15
CA ARG A 434 9.42 -9.50 1.18
C ARG A 434 7.91 -9.40 1.19
N MET A 435 7.35 -8.52 2.03
CA MET A 435 5.91 -8.28 2.07
C MET A 435 5.38 -7.82 0.71
N LEU A 436 6.10 -6.95 -0.01
CA LEU A 436 5.74 -6.56 -1.37
C LEU A 436 5.71 -7.75 -2.33
N THR A 437 6.70 -8.64 -2.26
CA THR A 437 6.81 -9.77 -3.20
C THR A 437 5.95 -10.96 -2.83
N GLU A 438 5.71 -11.21 -1.54
CA GLU A 438 4.94 -12.36 -1.05
C GLU A 438 3.43 -12.06 -0.90
N ASP A 439 3.08 -10.86 -0.36
CA ASP A 439 1.68 -10.54 -0.03
C ASP A 439 0.98 -9.68 -1.09
N TYR A 440 1.75 -8.95 -1.92
CA TYR A 440 1.22 -8.09 -2.99
C TYR A 440 1.59 -8.57 -4.40
N ASP A 441 2.25 -9.70 -4.53
CA ASP A 441 2.78 -10.21 -5.81
C ASP A 441 3.53 -9.14 -6.63
N ALA A 442 4.18 -8.21 -5.95
CA ALA A 442 4.96 -7.18 -6.60
C ALA A 442 6.32 -7.73 -7.05
N THR A 443 6.79 -7.27 -8.21
CA THR A 443 8.14 -7.53 -8.71
C THR A 443 9.05 -6.38 -8.32
N VAL A 444 10.16 -6.65 -7.64
CA VAL A 444 11.08 -5.58 -7.21
C VAL A 444 12.36 -5.61 -8.03
N ILE A 445 12.75 -4.47 -8.61
CA ILE A 445 14.00 -4.29 -9.36
C ILE A 445 14.85 -3.25 -8.65
N ALA A 446 15.97 -3.68 -8.06
CA ALA A 446 16.91 -2.79 -7.39
C ALA A 446 18.03 -2.37 -8.35
N MET A 447 18.20 -1.07 -8.56
CA MET A 447 19.22 -0.50 -9.42
C MET A 447 20.31 0.20 -8.61
N THR A 448 21.55 -0.02 -8.95
CA THR A 448 22.67 0.53 -8.18
C THR A 448 23.96 0.67 -9.00
N ALA A 449 24.79 1.65 -8.64
CA ALA A 449 26.15 1.73 -9.15
C ALA A 449 27.15 0.92 -8.31
N THR A 450 26.74 0.43 -7.15
CA THR A 450 27.55 -0.41 -6.27
C THR A 450 26.75 -1.67 -5.95
N GLN A 451 27.37 -2.77 -5.55
CA GLN A 451 26.63 -3.97 -5.15
C GLN A 451 26.32 -3.92 -3.65
N PRO A 452 25.24 -3.28 -3.23
CA PRO A 452 24.88 -3.30 -1.82
C PRO A 452 24.35 -4.70 -1.48
N ARG A 453 24.90 -5.30 -0.44
CA ARG A 453 24.41 -6.57 0.09
C ARG A 453 23.10 -6.42 0.89
N ILE A 454 22.35 -5.35 0.63
CA ILE A 454 21.08 -5.08 1.35
C ILE A 454 20.05 -6.19 1.13
N PHE A 455 20.05 -6.80 -0.06
CA PHE A 455 19.14 -7.89 -0.40
C PHE A 455 19.80 -9.26 -0.36
N GLU A 456 21.13 -9.35 -0.19
CA GLU A 456 21.83 -10.60 0.02
C GLU A 456 21.65 -11.05 1.49
N SER A 457 20.83 -12.05 1.71
CA SER A 457 20.61 -12.66 3.03
C SER A 457 20.22 -14.12 2.86
N ASP A 458 20.21 -14.88 3.95
CA ASP A 458 19.72 -16.27 3.95
C ASP A 458 18.24 -16.39 3.54
N GLU A 459 17.52 -15.24 3.51
CA GLU A 459 16.10 -15.18 3.22
C GLU A 459 15.78 -14.64 1.82
N ILE A 460 16.70 -13.92 1.17
CA ILE A 460 16.53 -13.31 -0.16
C ILE A 460 17.78 -13.54 -0.97
N GLU A 461 17.66 -14.27 -2.07
CA GLU A 461 18.70 -14.40 -3.08
C GLU A 461 18.25 -13.63 -4.33
N PRO A 462 18.80 -12.41 -4.61
CA PRO A 462 18.35 -11.60 -5.72
C PRO A 462 18.81 -12.20 -7.07
N PHE A 463 17.95 -12.12 -8.08
CA PHE A 463 18.28 -12.46 -9.45
C PHE A 463 19.06 -11.33 -10.13
N ARG A 464 20.21 -11.64 -10.75
CA ARG A 464 20.99 -10.65 -11.48
C ARG A 464 20.45 -10.49 -12.90
N LEU A 465 19.87 -9.33 -13.20
CA LEU A 465 19.45 -8.98 -14.56
C LEU A 465 20.65 -8.64 -15.45
N ILE A 466 21.73 -8.14 -14.87
CA ILE A 466 23.05 -7.97 -15.49
C ILE A 466 23.98 -9.02 -14.87
N GLN A 467 24.48 -9.96 -15.67
CA GLN A 467 25.26 -11.09 -15.19
C GLN A 467 26.73 -10.73 -14.91
N ASP A 468 27.34 -9.97 -15.82
CA ASP A 468 28.75 -9.58 -15.73
C ASP A 468 28.91 -8.06 -15.66
N ALA A 469 28.62 -7.53 -14.47
CA ALA A 469 28.69 -6.10 -14.22
C ALA A 469 30.12 -5.53 -14.39
N ASP A 470 31.16 -6.32 -14.12
CA ASP A 470 32.56 -5.88 -14.14
C ASP A 470 32.97 -5.35 -15.54
N ASP A 471 32.51 -5.97 -16.62
CA ASP A 471 32.77 -5.53 -18.00
C ASP A 471 32.23 -4.11 -18.25
N TYR A 472 31.08 -3.78 -17.67
CA TYR A 472 30.49 -2.44 -17.79
C TYR A 472 31.25 -1.42 -16.94
N PHE A 473 31.77 -1.82 -15.77
CA PHE A 473 32.60 -0.94 -14.94
C PHE A 473 33.90 -0.59 -15.62
N VAL A 474 34.60 -1.56 -16.22
CA VAL A 474 35.82 -1.34 -16.99
C VAL A 474 35.58 -0.38 -18.16
N SER A 475 34.45 -0.55 -18.88
CA SER A 475 34.11 0.31 -20.03
C SER A 475 33.80 1.75 -19.64
N ALA A 476 33.29 1.97 -18.42
CA ALA A 476 32.91 3.28 -17.91
C ALA A 476 34.02 4.00 -17.15
N GLU A 477 35.22 3.39 -17.03
CA GLU A 477 36.33 3.97 -16.26
C GLU A 477 36.72 5.34 -16.83
N ARG A 478 36.66 6.37 -16.00
CA ARG A 478 36.90 7.77 -16.36
C ARG A 478 38.16 8.33 -15.73
N VAL A 479 38.70 7.69 -14.70
CA VAL A 479 39.78 8.19 -13.87
C VAL A 479 40.79 7.07 -13.64
N GLU A 480 42.03 7.33 -14.00
CA GLU A 480 43.15 6.50 -13.61
C GLU A 480 43.73 7.03 -12.29
N TYR A 481 43.73 6.19 -11.26
CA TYR A 481 44.34 6.53 -9.97
C TYR A 481 45.83 6.23 -10.03
N VAL A 482 46.64 7.28 -10.01
CA VAL A 482 48.09 7.15 -9.87
C VAL A 482 48.45 7.37 -8.39
N LEU A 483 48.78 6.29 -7.70
CA LEU A 483 49.28 6.38 -6.34
C LEU A 483 50.75 6.87 -6.39
N HIS A 484 50.98 8.04 -5.85
CA HIS A 484 52.34 8.57 -5.72
C HIS A 484 53.04 7.89 -4.55
N GLY A 485 54.32 7.51 -4.68
CA GLY A 485 55.08 6.77 -3.67
C GLY A 485 55.25 7.50 -2.31
N SER A 486 54.92 8.81 -2.24
CA SER A 486 54.87 9.54 -0.98
C SER A 486 53.68 9.16 -0.08
N VAL A 487 52.71 8.38 -0.61
CA VAL A 487 51.60 7.83 0.21
C VAL A 487 52.15 6.87 1.23
N ASP A 488 53.17 6.09 0.87
CA ASP A 488 53.82 5.15 1.78
C ASP A 488 54.57 5.89 2.94
N GLU A 489 55.18 7.06 2.64
CA GLU A 489 55.79 7.89 3.69
C GLU A 489 54.73 8.47 4.63
N PHE A 490 53.53 8.85 4.11
CA PHE A 490 52.44 9.41 4.91
C PHE A 490 51.72 8.37 5.79
N LEU A 491 51.68 7.13 5.35
CA LEU A 491 51.00 6.04 6.06
C LEU A 491 51.89 5.35 7.12
N TYR A 492 53.22 5.58 7.08
CA TYR A 492 54.19 4.83 7.94
C TYR A 492 55.10 5.75 8.79
N GLU A 493 54.94 7.05 8.76
CA GLU A 493 55.73 7.99 9.58
C GLU A 493 55.25 8.12 11.04
N ASP A 494 54.10 7.56 11.41
CA ASP A 494 53.64 7.58 12.80
C ASP A 494 53.44 6.11 13.28
N ASP A 495 54.38 5.61 14.02
CA ASP A 495 54.33 4.30 14.70
C ASP A 495 53.20 4.19 15.77
N ASP A 496 52.38 5.22 15.94
CA ASP A 496 51.33 5.31 16.96
C ASP A 496 49.88 5.32 16.40
N VAL A 497 49.67 5.16 15.08
CA VAL A 497 48.31 5.11 14.50
C VAL A 497 47.94 3.69 14.18
N GLU A 498 47.07 3.07 15.00
CA GLU A 498 46.44 1.79 14.67
C GLU A 498 45.67 1.90 13.34
N PRO A 499 45.78 0.94 12.43
CA PRO A 499 45.04 0.97 11.18
C PRO A 499 43.55 0.95 11.48
N VAL A 500 42.80 1.88 10.89
CA VAL A 500 41.34 1.90 10.91
C VAL A 500 40.86 0.82 9.96
N GLU A 501 40.38 -0.30 10.54
CA GLU A 501 39.70 -1.36 9.80
C GLU A 501 38.37 -0.89 9.16
#